data_ab04579341b2aa14a208a55cc25780a4
#
_entry.id   ab04579341b2aa14a208a55cc25780a4
#
_cell.length_a   1.000
_cell.length_b   1.000
_cell.length_c   1.000
_cell.angle_alpha   90.00
_cell.angle_beta   90.00
_cell.angle_gamma   90.00
#
_symmetry.space_group_name_H-M   'P 1'
#
loop_
_entity.id
_entity.type
_entity.pdbx_description
1 polymer ?
#
loop_
_entity_poly.entity_id
_entity_poly.type
_entity_poly.pdbx_seq_one_letter_code
_entity_poly.pdbx_strand_id
1 'polypeptide(L)'
;MSKEQIHELLGYENIKIIQDEDMFSFSLDSMLLANFIDTTNAKRIIDLGTGNGPIPLFLTLKTKASIIGVEIQEEVADLAKRSVELNHFENQIEIINDDLKNIYKKVGANSFDIVASNPPYFPYIESSMINKNDYLTIARHEVKATLQDIVLEARRLLIDGGRLYMVHRVSRLTEVIKTFEDYNFGIKKIQLIYPKINGDAMMFLIEARKNKPSDLKIINPLYVYDGDKYTEEVLKIFNFKKGE
;
A
#
# COMPACT_ATOMS: atom_id res chain seq x y z
N MET A 1 13.93 5.95 24.83
CA MET A 1 14.67 4.86 24.21
C MET A 1 13.80 4.38 23.08
N SER A 2 14.33 4.24 21.88
CA SER A 2 13.60 3.68 20.72
C SER A 2 13.07 2.28 21.08
N LYS A 3 11.81 2.02 20.74
CA LYS A 3 11.16 0.71 20.93
C LYS A 3 11.18 -0.12 19.63
N GLU A 4 12.22 0.06 18.86
CA GLU A 4 12.41 -0.65 17.62
C GLU A 4 12.55 -2.14 17.82
N GLN A 5 11.86 -2.89 17.00
CA GLN A 5 11.91 -4.34 16.94
C GLN A 5 12.09 -4.79 15.49
N ILE A 6 12.84 -5.88 15.30
CA ILE A 6 12.98 -6.54 14.01
C ILE A 6 12.02 -7.71 13.97
N HIS A 7 11.13 -7.69 13.00
CA HIS A 7 10.17 -8.76 12.75
C HIS A 7 10.44 -9.42 11.41
N GLU A 8 10.07 -10.67 11.28
CA GLU A 8 9.95 -11.30 9.98
C GLU A 8 8.74 -10.71 9.24
N LEU A 9 8.84 -10.61 7.93
CA LEU A 9 7.71 -10.18 7.10
C LEU A 9 6.70 -11.33 7.03
N LEU A 10 5.90 -11.46 8.07
CA LEU A 10 4.96 -12.57 8.30
C LEU A 10 5.72 -13.92 8.30
N GLY A 11 5.24 -14.94 7.58
CA GLY A 11 5.92 -16.23 7.46
C GLY A 11 7.08 -16.28 6.45
N TYR A 12 7.60 -15.13 6.01
CA TYR A 12 8.75 -15.05 5.10
C TYR A 12 10.04 -14.86 5.88
N GLU A 13 10.59 -15.94 6.45
CA GLU A 13 11.76 -15.97 7.34
C GLU A 13 13.00 -15.24 6.82
N ASN A 14 13.12 -15.08 5.50
CA ASN A 14 14.27 -14.43 4.88
C ASN A 14 14.07 -12.93 4.62
N ILE A 15 12.91 -12.37 4.98
CA ILE A 15 12.63 -10.94 4.81
C ILE A 15 12.25 -10.34 6.15
N LYS A 16 13.03 -9.37 6.58
CA LYS A 16 12.88 -8.69 7.87
C LYS A 16 12.40 -7.26 7.68
N ILE A 17 11.62 -6.78 8.63
CA ILE A 17 11.13 -5.40 8.68
C ILE A 17 11.37 -4.82 10.06
N ILE A 18 11.85 -3.59 10.12
CA ILE A 18 12.05 -2.85 11.36
C ILE A 18 10.78 -2.07 11.67
N GLN A 19 10.30 -2.18 12.90
CA GLN A 19 9.11 -1.46 13.38
C GLN A 19 9.43 -0.80 14.71
N ASP A 20 8.74 0.30 15.00
CA ASP A 20 8.75 0.94 16.32
C ASP A 20 7.32 0.90 16.88
N GLU A 21 7.16 0.46 18.12
CA GLU A 21 5.85 0.31 18.78
C GLU A 21 5.11 1.65 18.94
N ASP A 22 5.84 2.76 19.01
CA ASP A 22 5.28 4.11 19.15
C ASP A 22 4.92 4.73 17.79
N MET A 23 5.31 4.07 16.67
CA MET A 23 4.99 4.47 15.30
C MET A 23 3.92 3.54 14.70
N PHE A 24 3.50 3.84 13.47
CA PHE A 24 2.57 2.99 12.75
C PHE A 24 3.27 1.69 12.31
N SER A 25 2.83 0.57 12.86
CA SER A 25 3.25 -0.76 12.38
C SER A 25 2.56 -1.09 11.06
N PHE A 26 3.22 -1.87 10.19
CA PHE A 26 2.59 -2.32 8.96
C PHE A 26 1.30 -3.10 9.27
N SER A 27 0.30 -2.88 8.43
CA SER A 27 -1.00 -3.51 8.60
C SER A 27 -1.18 -4.68 7.64
N LEU A 28 -2.13 -5.54 7.98
CA LEU A 28 -2.67 -6.57 7.09
C LEU A 28 -2.97 -6.02 5.69
N ASP A 29 -3.49 -4.82 5.63
CA ASP A 29 -3.94 -4.15 4.41
C ASP A 29 -2.82 -3.96 3.39
N SER A 30 -1.62 -3.55 3.87
CA SER A 30 -0.43 -3.41 3.02
C SER A 30 -0.03 -4.74 2.39
N MET A 31 -0.13 -5.84 3.14
CA MET A 31 0.23 -7.17 2.65
C MET A 31 -0.79 -7.70 1.65
N LEU A 32 -2.07 -7.48 1.91
CA LEU A 32 -3.15 -7.86 0.99
C LEU A 32 -3.05 -7.06 -0.32
N LEU A 33 -2.74 -5.76 -0.23
CA LEU A 33 -2.49 -4.93 -1.41
C LEU A 33 -1.29 -5.44 -2.20
N ALA A 34 -0.15 -5.68 -1.55
CA ALA A 34 1.05 -6.16 -2.23
C ALA A 34 0.83 -7.52 -2.92
N ASN A 35 0.04 -8.41 -2.29
CA ASN A 35 -0.37 -9.66 -2.91
C ASN A 35 -1.29 -9.45 -4.12
N PHE A 36 -2.24 -8.52 -4.06
CA PHE A 36 -3.20 -8.20 -5.13
C PHE A 36 -2.52 -7.59 -6.36
N ILE A 37 -1.40 -6.86 -6.19
CA ILE A 37 -0.66 -6.24 -7.29
C ILE A 37 -0.17 -7.31 -8.28
N ASP A 38 -0.59 -7.21 -9.53
CA ASP A 38 -0.03 -7.97 -10.64
C ASP A 38 1.21 -7.26 -11.18
N THR A 39 2.40 -7.86 -10.94
CA THR A 39 3.68 -7.31 -11.35
C THR A 39 4.13 -7.73 -12.76
N THR A 40 3.29 -8.46 -13.49
CA THR A 40 3.62 -8.95 -14.84
C THR A 40 4.06 -7.81 -15.75
N ASN A 41 5.22 -7.97 -16.37
CA ASN A 41 5.88 -7.01 -17.27
C ASN A 41 6.21 -5.64 -16.65
N ALA A 42 6.07 -5.46 -15.34
CA ALA A 42 6.50 -4.24 -14.68
C ALA A 42 8.02 -4.14 -14.62
N LYS A 43 8.56 -2.97 -14.91
CA LYS A 43 9.98 -2.62 -14.78
C LYS A 43 10.22 -1.60 -13.68
N ARG A 44 9.26 -0.69 -13.47
CA ARG A 44 9.35 0.37 -12.47
C ARG A 44 8.05 0.48 -11.68
N ILE A 45 8.17 0.39 -10.37
CA ILE A 45 7.06 0.46 -9.41
C ILE A 45 7.32 1.58 -8.42
N ILE A 46 6.29 2.30 -8.00
CA ILE A 46 6.39 3.27 -6.92
C ILE A 46 5.24 3.07 -5.93
N ASP A 47 5.57 3.14 -4.63
CA ASP A 47 4.64 3.06 -3.51
C ASP A 47 4.55 4.44 -2.82
N LEU A 48 3.38 5.06 -2.88
CA LEU A 48 3.12 6.39 -2.34
C LEU A 48 2.58 6.30 -0.92
N GLY A 49 3.32 6.83 0.04
CA GLY A 49 3.07 6.67 1.47
C GLY A 49 3.51 5.29 1.95
N THR A 50 4.78 4.95 1.69
CA THR A 50 5.28 3.57 1.88
C THR A 50 5.38 3.14 3.35
N GLY A 51 5.29 4.09 4.30
CA GLY A 51 5.51 3.80 5.70
C GLY A 51 6.91 3.21 5.94
N ASN A 52 7.00 2.19 6.78
CA ASN A 52 8.24 1.45 7.05
C ASN A 52 8.59 0.41 5.95
N GLY A 53 7.93 0.45 4.77
CA GLY A 53 8.32 -0.26 3.57
C GLY A 53 7.76 -1.68 3.37
N PRO A 54 6.60 -2.07 3.94
CA PRO A 54 6.10 -3.44 3.81
C PRO A 54 5.74 -3.82 2.37
N ILE A 55 5.15 -2.91 1.59
CA ILE A 55 4.77 -3.17 0.19
C ILE A 55 6.00 -3.37 -0.68
N PRO A 56 7.00 -2.46 -0.71
CA PRO A 56 8.25 -2.68 -1.43
C PRO A 56 8.93 -4.01 -1.09
N LEU A 57 9.07 -4.33 0.19
CA LEU A 57 9.70 -5.57 0.65
C LEU A 57 8.94 -6.81 0.15
N PHE A 58 7.63 -6.85 0.27
CA PHE A 58 6.84 -7.98 -0.23
C PHE A 58 6.94 -8.13 -1.74
N LEU A 59 6.98 -7.03 -2.48
CA LEU A 59 7.04 -7.07 -3.94
C LEU A 59 8.35 -7.69 -4.46
N THR A 60 9.43 -7.70 -3.69
CA THR A 60 10.68 -8.39 -4.09
C THR A 60 10.47 -9.90 -4.30
N LEU A 61 9.49 -10.49 -3.63
CA LEU A 61 9.09 -11.89 -3.81
C LEU A 61 8.44 -12.16 -5.17
N LYS A 62 7.87 -11.12 -5.80
CA LYS A 62 7.03 -11.24 -7.01
C LYS A 62 7.70 -10.71 -8.27
N THR A 63 8.71 -9.85 -8.14
CA THR A 63 9.30 -9.17 -9.29
C THR A 63 10.75 -8.77 -9.08
N LYS A 64 11.47 -8.54 -10.19
CA LYS A 64 12.78 -7.88 -10.22
C LYS A 64 12.72 -6.43 -10.72
N ALA A 65 11.52 -5.87 -10.84
CA ALA A 65 11.34 -4.46 -11.15
C ALA A 65 12.05 -3.57 -10.12
N SER A 66 12.51 -2.39 -10.51
CA SER A 66 12.98 -1.40 -9.54
C SER A 66 11.76 -0.80 -8.81
N ILE A 67 11.90 -0.58 -7.52
CA ILE A 67 10.82 -0.15 -6.65
C ILE A 67 11.25 1.11 -5.90
N ILE A 68 10.41 2.15 -5.91
CA ILE A 68 10.61 3.34 -5.11
C ILE A 68 9.52 3.39 -4.04
N GLY A 69 9.90 3.59 -2.78
CA GLY A 69 8.98 3.94 -1.69
C GLY A 69 9.11 5.41 -1.33
N VAL A 70 8.01 6.13 -1.21
CA VAL A 70 7.99 7.55 -0.82
C VAL A 70 7.30 7.69 0.52
N GLU A 71 7.99 8.28 1.50
CA GLU A 71 7.45 8.51 2.85
C GLU A 71 7.82 9.91 3.33
N ILE A 72 6.83 10.66 3.85
CA ILE A 72 7.02 12.05 4.27
C ILE A 72 7.64 12.16 5.67
N GLN A 73 7.37 11.18 6.53
CA GLN A 73 7.86 11.16 7.92
C GLN A 73 9.29 10.64 7.94
N GLU A 74 10.24 11.48 8.35
CA GLU A 74 11.68 11.17 8.29
C GLU A 74 12.04 9.91 9.07
N GLU A 75 11.53 9.78 10.29
CA GLU A 75 11.84 8.64 11.17
C GLU A 75 11.26 7.34 10.62
N VAL A 76 10.07 7.40 10.01
CA VAL A 76 9.43 6.22 9.38
C VAL A 76 10.17 5.82 8.09
N ALA A 77 10.60 6.80 7.30
CA ALA A 77 11.42 6.57 6.12
C ALA A 77 12.79 5.97 6.48
N ASP A 78 13.36 6.35 7.63
CA ASP A 78 14.60 5.76 8.14
C ASP A 78 14.40 4.28 8.48
N LEU A 79 13.32 3.91 9.15
CA LEU A 79 12.98 2.50 9.39
C LEU A 79 12.87 1.70 8.09
N ALA A 80 12.24 2.29 7.05
CA ALA A 80 12.14 1.67 5.73
C ALA A 80 13.50 1.48 5.07
N LYS A 81 14.37 2.49 5.08
CA LYS A 81 15.74 2.40 4.52
C LYS A 81 16.55 1.31 5.19
N ARG A 82 16.56 1.30 6.52
CA ARG A 82 17.28 0.27 7.29
C ARG A 82 16.69 -1.13 7.08
N SER A 83 15.38 -1.24 6.86
CA SER A 83 14.74 -2.51 6.49
C SER A 83 15.21 -3.00 5.12
N VAL A 84 15.37 -2.10 4.14
CA VAL A 84 15.91 -2.42 2.82
C VAL A 84 17.36 -2.90 2.93
N GLU A 85 18.22 -2.18 3.68
CA GLU A 85 19.62 -2.53 3.92
C GLU A 85 19.75 -3.87 4.64
N LEU A 86 18.93 -4.13 5.67
CA LEU A 86 18.93 -5.37 6.44
C LEU A 86 18.67 -6.61 5.57
N ASN A 87 17.91 -6.43 4.47
CA ASN A 87 17.58 -7.49 3.52
C ASN A 87 18.47 -7.48 2.26
N HIS A 88 19.44 -6.58 2.14
CA HIS A 88 20.31 -6.42 0.97
C HIS A 88 19.54 -6.15 -0.34
N PHE A 89 18.47 -5.32 -0.26
CA PHE A 89 17.62 -4.98 -1.40
C PHE A 89 17.89 -3.59 -1.98
N GLU A 90 19.01 -2.92 -1.63
CA GLU A 90 19.39 -1.56 -2.06
C GLU A 90 19.52 -1.43 -3.58
N ASN A 91 19.82 -2.53 -4.26
CA ASN A 91 19.88 -2.57 -5.72
C ASN A 91 18.51 -2.65 -6.39
N GLN A 92 17.43 -2.91 -5.64
CA GLN A 92 16.08 -3.06 -6.16
C GLN A 92 15.11 -2.03 -5.57
N ILE A 93 15.30 -1.63 -4.31
CA ILE A 93 14.41 -0.72 -3.59
C ILE A 93 15.16 0.56 -3.21
N GLU A 94 14.59 1.71 -3.56
CA GLU A 94 15.00 3.02 -3.11
C GLU A 94 13.90 3.63 -2.23
N ILE A 95 14.26 4.13 -1.03
CA ILE A 95 13.34 4.85 -0.16
C ILE A 95 13.67 6.34 -0.21
N ILE A 96 12.68 7.14 -0.59
CA ILE A 96 12.78 8.60 -0.68
C ILE A 96 11.98 9.23 0.47
N ASN A 97 12.65 9.94 1.36
CA ASN A 97 11.97 10.79 2.33
C ASN A 97 11.63 12.12 1.66
N ASP A 98 10.36 12.27 1.28
CA ASP A 98 9.85 13.47 0.61
C ASP A 98 8.30 13.50 0.65
N ASP A 99 7.71 14.67 0.33
CA ASP A 99 6.27 14.77 0.07
C ASP A 99 5.93 14.10 -1.27
N LEU A 100 4.94 13.20 -1.25
CA LEU A 100 4.47 12.57 -2.50
C LEU A 100 3.95 13.58 -3.52
N LYS A 101 3.50 14.76 -3.09
CA LYS A 101 3.04 15.82 -3.97
C LYS A 101 4.19 16.39 -4.80
N ASN A 102 4.07 16.28 -6.12
CA ASN A 102 5.10 16.66 -7.10
C ASN A 102 6.37 15.77 -7.10
N ILE A 103 6.33 14.59 -6.50
CA ILE A 103 7.46 13.65 -6.52
C ILE A 103 7.85 13.27 -7.95
N TYR A 104 6.90 13.31 -8.92
CA TYR A 104 7.18 13.09 -10.33
C TYR A 104 8.30 13.96 -10.89
N LYS A 105 8.54 15.16 -10.34
CA LYS A 105 9.64 16.05 -10.74
C LYS A 105 11.01 15.46 -10.41
N LYS A 106 11.08 14.65 -9.36
CA LYS A 106 12.31 14.02 -8.86
C LYS A 106 12.55 12.66 -9.51
N VAL A 107 11.50 11.85 -9.65
CA VAL A 107 11.62 10.46 -10.10
C VAL A 107 11.25 10.25 -11.57
N GLY A 108 10.71 11.26 -12.23
CA GLY A 108 10.30 11.24 -13.63
C GLY A 108 8.80 11.06 -13.85
N ALA A 109 8.23 11.92 -14.72
CA ALA A 109 6.84 11.79 -15.15
C ALA A 109 6.69 10.69 -16.20
N ASN A 110 5.50 10.06 -16.25
CA ASN A 110 5.16 9.01 -17.23
C ASN A 110 6.24 7.94 -17.35
N SER A 111 6.75 7.46 -16.23
CA SER A 111 7.91 6.56 -16.20
C SER A 111 7.70 5.30 -15.35
N PHE A 112 6.54 5.13 -14.73
CA PHE A 112 6.22 3.97 -13.89
C PHE A 112 5.15 3.10 -14.53
N ASP A 113 5.31 1.79 -14.41
CA ASP A 113 4.33 0.79 -14.85
C ASP A 113 3.23 0.60 -13.81
N ILE A 114 3.61 0.74 -12.53
CA ILE A 114 2.73 0.53 -11.37
C ILE A 114 2.94 1.64 -10.35
N VAL A 115 1.83 2.19 -9.86
CA VAL A 115 1.75 2.96 -8.63
C VAL A 115 0.93 2.16 -7.63
N ALA A 116 1.43 1.99 -6.41
CA ALA A 116 0.71 1.43 -5.27
C ALA A 116 0.48 2.52 -4.23
N SER A 117 -0.58 2.41 -3.46
CA SER A 117 -0.77 3.21 -2.24
C SER A 117 -1.71 2.51 -1.26
N ASN A 118 -1.32 2.49 0.01
CA ASN A 118 -2.18 2.24 1.15
C ASN A 118 -2.37 3.58 1.90
N PRO A 119 -3.29 4.45 1.44
CA PRO A 119 -3.42 5.81 1.94
C PRO A 119 -4.04 5.86 3.33
N PRO A 120 -3.93 6.99 4.05
CA PRO A 120 -4.73 7.25 5.24
C PRO A 120 -6.22 7.10 4.95
N TYR A 121 -6.97 6.41 5.83
CA TYR A 121 -8.37 6.05 5.55
C TYR A 121 -9.39 7.12 5.91
N PHE A 122 -9.02 8.03 6.79
CA PHE A 122 -9.96 9.01 7.35
C PHE A 122 -9.65 10.40 6.85
N PRO A 123 -10.67 11.14 6.36
CA PRO A 123 -10.53 12.55 6.10
C PRO A 123 -10.08 13.28 7.39
N TYR A 124 -9.20 14.26 7.24
CA TYR A 124 -8.84 15.11 8.37
C TYR A 124 -10.04 16.00 8.72
N ILE A 125 -10.57 15.80 9.93
CA ILE A 125 -11.60 16.68 10.51
C ILE A 125 -10.98 17.32 11.76
N GLU A 126 -10.93 18.64 11.78
CA GLU A 126 -10.29 19.43 12.86
C GLU A 126 -10.85 19.13 14.26
N SER A 127 -12.10 18.64 14.33
CA SER A 127 -12.77 18.20 15.57
C SER A 127 -12.58 16.71 15.91
N SER A 128 -11.92 15.94 15.06
CA SER A 128 -11.62 14.54 15.38
C SER A 128 -10.62 14.49 16.54
N MET A 129 -10.83 13.58 17.50
CA MET A 129 -9.86 13.35 18.58
C MET A 129 -8.53 12.89 17.95
N ILE A 130 -7.65 13.85 17.71
CA ILE A 130 -6.29 13.61 17.24
C ILE A 130 -5.58 12.89 18.38
N ASN A 131 -5.09 11.69 18.11
CA ASN A 131 -4.22 11.00 19.07
C ASN A 131 -3.02 11.90 19.35
N LYS A 132 -2.57 11.94 20.60
CA LYS A 132 -1.38 12.72 21.02
C LYS A 132 -0.09 12.28 20.31
N ASN A 133 -0.14 11.17 19.56
CA ASN A 133 0.97 10.68 18.78
C ASN A 133 0.83 11.14 17.32
N ASP A 134 1.67 12.09 16.91
CA ASP A 134 1.66 12.70 15.59
C ASP A 134 1.89 11.70 14.44
N TYR A 135 2.71 10.66 14.65
CA TYR A 135 2.98 9.61 13.65
C TYR A 135 1.71 8.84 13.28
N LEU A 136 0.94 8.42 14.28
CA LEU A 136 -0.33 7.72 14.09
C LEU A 136 -1.39 8.62 13.47
N THR A 137 -1.40 9.90 13.80
CA THR A 137 -2.33 10.86 13.24
C THR A 137 -2.07 11.05 11.75
N ILE A 138 -0.82 11.23 11.33
CA ILE A 138 -0.44 11.37 9.91
C ILE A 138 -0.76 10.09 9.14
N ALA A 139 -0.47 8.93 9.73
CA ALA A 139 -0.70 7.64 9.07
C ALA A 139 -2.19 7.27 8.92
N ARG A 140 -3.07 7.81 9.77
CA ARG A 140 -4.50 7.46 9.77
C ARG A 140 -5.42 8.49 9.12
N HIS A 141 -4.99 9.75 9.09
CA HIS A 141 -5.79 10.87 8.59
C HIS A 141 -5.10 11.56 7.42
N GLU A 142 -5.90 12.10 6.50
CA GLU A 142 -5.43 12.85 5.32
C GLU A 142 -4.83 14.22 5.71
N VAL A 143 -3.90 14.23 6.66
CA VAL A 143 -3.27 15.46 7.17
C VAL A 143 -2.28 16.04 6.16
N LYS A 144 -1.49 15.18 5.52
CA LYS A 144 -0.41 15.58 4.61
C LYS A 144 -0.77 15.38 3.14
N ALA A 145 -1.60 14.40 2.80
CA ALA A 145 -2.06 14.13 1.44
C ALA A 145 -3.50 13.63 1.44
N THR A 146 -4.32 14.17 0.55
CA THR A 146 -5.69 13.73 0.29
C THR A 146 -5.72 12.60 -0.74
N LEU A 147 -6.87 11.91 -0.86
CA LEU A 147 -7.09 10.93 -1.93
C LEU A 147 -6.83 11.55 -3.32
N GLN A 148 -7.29 12.78 -3.54
CA GLN A 148 -7.09 13.51 -4.81
C GLN A 148 -5.61 13.76 -5.10
N ASP A 149 -4.82 14.13 -4.08
CA ASP A 149 -3.37 14.34 -4.24
C ASP A 149 -2.68 13.06 -4.70
N ILE A 150 -3.01 11.93 -4.08
CA ILE A 150 -2.43 10.61 -4.42
C ILE A 150 -2.79 10.20 -5.85
N VAL A 151 -4.08 10.33 -6.23
CA VAL A 151 -4.55 9.94 -7.57
C VAL A 151 -3.98 10.87 -8.65
N LEU A 152 -3.89 12.16 -8.38
CA LEU A 152 -3.25 13.13 -9.28
C LEU A 152 -1.78 12.80 -9.49
N GLU A 153 -1.06 12.49 -8.41
CA GLU A 153 0.36 12.16 -8.51
C GLU A 153 0.58 10.82 -9.21
N ALA A 154 -0.25 9.81 -8.92
CA ALA A 154 -0.25 8.54 -9.66
C ALA A 154 -0.44 8.76 -11.16
N ARG A 155 -1.37 9.66 -11.56
CA ARG A 155 -1.57 10.02 -12.96
C ARG A 155 -0.33 10.63 -13.62
N ARG A 156 0.43 11.46 -12.88
CA ARG A 156 1.66 12.09 -13.38
C ARG A 156 2.79 11.08 -13.55
N LEU A 157 2.88 10.13 -12.63
CA LEU A 157 3.94 9.12 -12.57
C LEU A 157 3.77 8.01 -13.61
N LEU A 158 2.54 7.52 -13.79
CA LEU A 158 2.27 6.36 -14.64
C LEU A 158 2.44 6.65 -16.13
N ILE A 159 2.98 5.68 -16.85
CA ILE A 159 2.90 5.61 -18.32
C ILE A 159 1.43 5.50 -18.78
N ASP A 160 1.16 5.67 -20.08
CA ASP A 160 -0.18 5.38 -20.63
C ASP A 160 -0.49 3.88 -20.46
N GLY A 161 -1.69 3.58 -19.93
CA GLY A 161 -2.09 2.20 -19.58
C GLY A 161 -1.43 1.63 -18.32
N GLY A 162 -0.57 2.40 -17.64
CA GLY A 162 0.01 2.05 -16.35
C GLY A 162 -1.07 1.83 -15.28
N ARG A 163 -0.74 1.06 -14.28
CA ARG A 163 -1.69 0.50 -13.30
C ARG A 163 -1.56 1.21 -11.95
N LEU A 164 -2.70 1.69 -11.43
CA LEU A 164 -2.84 2.18 -10.06
C LEU A 164 -3.50 1.11 -9.22
N TYR A 165 -2.86 0.73 -8.12
CA TYR A 165 -3.38 -0.17 -7.11
C TYR A 165 -3.56 0.55 -5.79
N MET A 166 -4.69 0.34 -5.15
CA MET A 166 -5.00 0.96 -3.85
C MET A 166 -5.80 -0.01 -2.97
N VAL A 167 -5.61 0.08 -1.66
CA VAL A 167 -6.49 -0.49 -0.66
C VAL A 167 -7.22 0.64 0.05
N HIS A 168 -8.52 0.49 0.32
CA HIS A 168 -9.28 1.49 1.04
C HIS A 168 -10.49 0.89 1.76
N ARG A 169 -11.10 1.65 2.66
CA ARG A 169 -12.33 1.25 3.36
C ARG A 169 -13.54 1.31 2.43
N VAL A 170 -14.44 0.31 2.56
CA VAL A 170 -15.68 0.21 1.75
C VAL A 170 -16.55 1.46 1.90
N SER A 171 -16.56 2.10 3.06
CA SER A 171 -17.30 3.36 3.27
C SER A 171 -16.89 4.50 2.32
N ARG A 172 -15.70 4.44 1.72
CA ARG A 172 -15.22 5.42 0.73
C ARG A 172 -15.17 4.89 -0.71
N LEU A 173 -15.76 3.72 -0.98
CA LEU A 173 -15.70 3.09 -2.30
C LEU A 173 -16.21 4.01 -3.42
N THR A 174 -17.35 4.65 -3.22
CA THR A 174 -17.94 5.56 -4.21
C THR A 174 -17.09 6.80 -4.45
N GLU A 175 -16.47 7.34 -3.41
CA GLU A 175 -15.54 8.46 -3.52
C GLU A 175 -14.27 8.07 -4.28
N VAL A 176 -13.69 6.91 -3.98
CA VAL A 176 -12.50 6.41 -4.69
C VAL A 176 -12.80 6.17 -6.16
N ILE A 177 -13.93 5.52 -6.49
CA ILE A 177 -14.37 5.29 -7.88
C ILE A 177 -14.48 6.62 -8.62
N LYS A 178 -15.24 7.57 -8.05
CA LYS A 178 -15.42 8.89 -8.67
C LYS A 178 -14.09 9.61 -8.88
N THR A 179 -13.23 9.63 -7.86
CA THR A 179 -11.92 10.28 -7.97
C THR A 179 -11.08 9.64 -9.09
N PHE A 180 -11.08 8.31 -9.20
CA PHE A 180 -10.36 7.62 -10.27
C PHE A 180 -10.88 8.03 -11.66
N GLU A 181 -12.20 8.09 -11.84
CA GLU A 181 -12.83 8.52 -13.11
C GLU A 181 -12.52 9.97 -13.42
N ASP A 182 -12.60 10.88 -12.45
CA ASP A 182 -12.29 12.32 -12.60
C ASP A 182 -10.85 12.55 -13.09
N TYR A 183 -9.93 11.64 -12.76
CA TYR A 183 -8.53 11.65 -13.21
C TYR A 183 -8.24 10.71 -14.40
N ASN A 184 -9.28 10.27 -15.14
CA ASN A 184 -9.17 9.38 -16.31
C ASN A 184 -8.47 8.05 -16.03
N PHE A 185 -8.78 7.43 -14.90
CA PHE A 185 -8.47 6.05 -14.62
C PHE A 185 -9.68 5.16 -14.89
N GLY A 186 -9.53 4.17 -15.77
CA GLY A 186 -10.55 3.14 -15.97
C GLY A 186 -10.38 2.00 -14.99
N ILE A 187 -11.43 1.74 -14.21
CA ILE A 187 -11.43 0.71 -13.16
C ILE A 187 -11.49 -0.68 -13.80
N LYS A 188 -10.60 -1.56 -13.37
CA LYS A 188 -10.44 -2.90 -13.95
C LYS A 188 -10.86 -4.01 -13.00
N LYS A 189 -10.49 -3.89 -11.72
CA LYS A 189 -10.71 -4.98 -10.77
C LYS A 189 -10.99 -4.43 -9.37
N ILE A 190 -11.94 -5.03 -8.68
CA ILE A 190 -12.20 -4.82 -7.27
C ILE A 190 -12.25 -6.18 -6.57
N GLN A 191 -11.61 -6.27 -5.41
CA GLN A 191 -11.75 -7.38 -4.46
C GLN A 191 -12.25 -6.83 -3.14
N LEU A 192 -13.36 -7.33 -2.64
CA LEU A 192 -13.89 -6.98 -1.32
C LEU A 192 -13.23 -7.84 -0.25
N ILE A 193 -12.86 -7.23 0.88
CA ILE A 193 -12.23 -7.89 2.01
C ILE A 193 -13.21 -7.89 3.18
N TYR A 194 -13.51 -9.08 3.67
CA TYR A 194 -14.39 -9.34 4.79
C TYR A 194 -13.57 -9.80 6.00
N PRO A 195 -13.78 -9.24 7.18
CA PRO A 195 -13.15 -9.75 8.40
C PRO A 195 -13.55 -11.20 8.67
N LYS A 196 -14.85 -11.51 8.52
CA LYS A 196 -15.44 -12.84 8.77
C LYS A 196 -16.50 -13.16 7.71
N ILE A 197 -16.78 -14.45 7.50
CA ILE A 197 -17.72 -14.96 6.46
C ILE A 197 -19.12 -14.32 6.57
N ASN A 198 -19.63 -14.09 7.77
CA ASN A 198 -20.98 -13.57 8.01
C ASN A 198 -20.99 -12.08 8.39
N GLY A 199 -19.93 -11.34 8.10
CA GLY A 199 -19.83 -9.91 8.39
C GLY A 199 -19.95 -9.05 7.14
N ASP A 200 -19.91 -7.75 7.34
CA ASP A 200 -19.85 -6.78 6.24
C ASP A 200 -18.43 -6.64 5.71
N ALA A 201 -18.29 -6.31 4.43
CA ALA A 201 -17.01 -5.96 3.85
C ALA A 201 -16.48 -4.67 4.52
N MET A 202 -15.24 -4.72 4.99
CA MET A 202 -14.61 -3.56 5.63
C MET A 202 -13.71 -2.79 4.69
N MET A 203 -13.05 -3.49 3.78
CA MET A 203 -12.07 -2.92 2.87
C MET A 203 -12.25 -3.44 1.46
N PHE A 204 -11.61 -2.78 0.53
CA PHE A 204 -11.50 -3.25 -0.85
C PHE A 204 -10.11 -2.97 -1.39
N LEU A 205 -9.70 -3.82 -2.32
CA LEU A 205 -8.54 -3.62 -3.18
C LEU A 205 -9.06 -3.22 -4.55
N ILE A 206 -8.41 -2.26 -5.19
CA ILE A 206 -8.81 -1.76 -6.50
C ILE A 206 -7.62 -1.67 -7.45
N GLU A 207 -7.82 -2.10 -8.69
CA GLU A 207 -6.93 -1.88 -9.83
C GLU A 207 -7.62 -0.94 -10.82
N ALA A 208 -6.91 0.10 -11.22
CA ALA A 208 -7.34 0.97 -12.31
C ALA A 208 -6.18 1.26 -13.28
N ARG A 209 -6.50 1.62 -14.52
CA ARG A 209 -5.51 1.90 -15.57
C ARG A 209 -5.66 3.29 -16.13
N LYS A 210 -4.53 4.00 -16.21
CA LYS A 210 -4.47 5.36 -16.77
C LYS A 210 -4.90 5.37 -18.23
N ASN A 211 -5.83 6.28 -18.57
CA ASN A 211 -6.35 6.53 -19.92
C ASN A 211 -6.96 5.28 -20.60
N LYS A 212 -7.49 4.35 -19.84
CA LYS A 212 -8.23 3.19 -20.38
C LYS A 212 -9.69 3.25 -19.94
N PRO A 213 -10.63 2.70 -20.71
CA PRO A 213 -12.03 2.62 -20.28
C PRO A 213 -12.19 1.69 -19.07
N SER A 214 -13.24 1.90 -18.29
CA SER A 214 -13.64 0.97 -17.23
C SER A 214 -14.26 -0.30 -17.85
N ASP A 215 -13.82 -1.46 -17.38
CA ASP A 215 -14.38 -2.78 -17.67
C ASP A 215 -14.33 -3.63 -16.38
N LEU A 216 -14.93 -3.08 -15.33
CA LEU A 216 -14.85 -3.57 -13.97
C LEU A 216 -15.21 -5.05 -13.83
N LYS A 217 -14.32 -5.79 -13.17
CA LYS A 217 -14.58 -7.13 -12.64
C LYS A 217 -14.50 -7.11 -11.12
N ILE A 218 -15.56 -7.55 -10.46
CA ILE A 218 -15.53 -7.85 -9.04
C ILE A 218 -15.10 -9.32 -8.91
N ILE A 219 -13.93 -9.53 -8.34
CA ILE A 219 -13.38 -10.88 -8.14
C ILE A 219 -13.83 -11.47 -6.81
N ASN A 220 -13.56 -12.76 -6.60
CA ASN A 220 -13.96 -13.46 -5.39
C ASN A 220 -13.53 -12.68 -4.14
N PRO A 221 -14.43 -12.52 -3.16
CA PRO A 221 -14.12 -11.83 -1.93
C PRO A 221 -13.04 -12.58 -1.14
N LEU A 222 -12.23 -11.84 -0.38
CA LEU A 222 -11.27 -12.41 0.56
C LEU A 222 -11.86 -12.35 1.97
N TYR A 223 -11.92 -13.49 2.64
CA TYR A 223 -12.29 -13.57 4.05
C TYR A 223 -11.03 -13.70 4.89
N VAL A 224 -10.86 -12.80 5.87
CA VAL A 224 -9.63 -12.76 6.67
C VAL A 224 -9.62 -13.87 7.72
N TYR A 225 -10.73 -14.02 8.44
CA TYR A 225 -10.84 -14.99 9.54
C TYR A 225 -11.94 -16.01 9.30
N ASP A 226 -11.66 -17.24 9.68
CA ASP A 226 -12.61 -18.32 9.94
C ASP A 226 -12.63 -18.58 11.47
N GLY A 227 -13.71 -18.18 12.14
CA GLY A 227 -13.72 -18.08 13.60
C GLY A 227 -12.69 -17.06 14.10
N ASP A 228 -11.69 -17.52 14.85
CA ASP A 228 -10.62 -16.69 15.40
C ASP A 228 -9.24 -16.95 14.74
N LYS A 229 -9.22 -17.73 13.65
CA LYS A 229 -8.00 -18.05 12.90
C LYS A 229 -8.03 -17.43 11.52
N TYR A 230 -6.86 -17.12 10.98
CA TYR A 230 -6.76 -16.73 9.57
C TYR A 230 -7.27 -17.86 8.65
N THR A 231 -7.93 -17.47 7.56
CA THR A 231 -8.33 -18.42 6.51
C THR A 231 -7.11 -19.02 5.82
N GLU A 232 -7.28 -20.17 5.18
CA GLU A 232 -6.21 -20.80 4.39
C GLU A 232 -5.70 -19.87 3.27
N GLU A 233 -6.57 -19.03 2.69
CA GLU A 233 -6.21 -18.08 1.65
C GLU A 233 -5.25 -17.01 2.21
N VAL A 234 -5.56 -16.43 3.38
CA VAL A 234 -4.70 -15.44 4.05
C VAL A 234 -3.39 -16.08 4.51
N LEU A 235 -3.43 -17.30 5.07
CA LEU A 235 -2.21 -18.02 5.47
C LEU A 235 -1.27 -18.29 4.29
N LYS A 236 -1.83 -18.58 3.09
CA LYS A 236 -1.01 -18.71 1.86
C LYS A 236 -0.36 -17.39 1.46
N ILE A 237 -1.10 -16.27 1.56
CA ILE A 237 -0.55 -14.93 1.29
C ILE A 237 0.61 -14.64 2.24
N PHE A 238 0.50 -15.06 3.50
CA PHE A 238 1.50 -14.83 4.54
C PHE A 238 2.62 -15.87 4.59
N ASN A 239 2.58 -16.88 3.71
CA ASN A 239 3.52 -17.99 3.69
C ASN A 239 3.56 -18.81 4.99
N PHE A 240 2.52 -18.76 5.81
CA PHE A 240 2.44 -19.61 6.98
C PHE A 240 2.15 -21.07 6.57
N LYS A 241 2.99 -21.98 7.01
CA LYS A 241 2.78 -23.42 6.80
C LYS A 241 1.75 -23.94 7.79
N LYS A 242 0.83 -24.78 7.32
CA LYS A 242 -0.18 -25.44 8.17
C LYS A 242 0.56 -26.40 9.12
N GLY A 243 0.64 -26.05 10.42
CA GLY A 243 1.23 -26.94 11.44
C GLY A 243 2.43 -26.40 12.22
N GLU A 244 2.78 -25.12 12.04
CA GLU A 244 3.74 -24.39 12.89
C GLU A 244 3.02 -23.49 13.89
#